data_834cbaa9ec4c93ecf4075878d1d28c14
#
_entry.id   834cbaa9ec4c93ecf4075878d1d28c14
#
_cell.length_a   1.000
_cell.length_b   1.000
_cell.length_c   1.000
_cell.angle_alpha   90.00
_cell.angle_beta   90.00
_cell.angle_gamma   90.00
#
_symmetry.space_group_name_H-M   'P 1'
#
loop_
_entity.id
_entity.type
_entity.pdbx_description
1 polymer ?
#
loop_
_entity_poly.entity_id
_entity_poly.type
_entity_poly.pdbx_seq_one_letter_code
_entity_poly.pdbx_strand_id
1 'polypeptide(L)'
;MTMTKMSMLLVAIAAWLAGVQPGLTQQASLPHATPGVERLYVLYCGDIALNDASSFTPGASGPGALSDTCYLIKHAQDWVLWDTGLPDSLVAMPDGMKSNAGVWTSKKTLISQLAELGLKPSDIRYLALSHSHPDHVGNLNLFPQATLVVQKAEYDWVQPFGGPRFKPEQPAIKAEGDRDLFGDGSVVLISTPGHSPGHQCLLVRLPKTGALLLSGDAVHTRANWDSHRVPERNFNMAQSLASLDRMAAVLKDSNAQLWIGHETAEVPLRRYAPAYYE
;
A
#
# COMPACT_ATOMS: atom_id res chain seq x y z
N MET A 1 9.77 83.70 61.30
CA MET A 1 9.08 82.43 60.98
C MET A 1 8.99 82.32 59.48
N THR A 2 9.93 81.71 58.85
CA THR A 2 10.08 81.57 57.39
C THR A 2 9.96 80.12 56.98
N MET A 3 8.90 79.80 56.24
CA MET A 3 8.69 78.45 55.70
C MET A 3 9.41 78.33 54.34
N THR A 4 10.36 77.44 54.30
CA THR A 4 11.13 77.12 53.10
C THR A 4 10.31 76.11 52.30
N LYS A 5 10.01 76.41 51.04
CA LYS A 5 9.37 75.51 50.09
C LYS A 5 10.44 74.59 49.43
N MET A 6 10.29 73.36 49.58
CA MET A 6 11.11 72.36 48.95
C MET A 6 10.44 71.83 47.63
N SER A 7 11.01 72.21 46.50
CA SER A 7 10.55 71.73 45.18
C SER A 7 11.05 70.35 44.92
N MET A 8 10.13 69.39 44.70
CA MET A 8 10.45 68.06 44.25
C MET A 8 10.54 68.01 42.72
N LEU A 9 11.68 67.66 42.23
CA LEU A 9 11.93 67.40 40.80
C LEU A 9 11.54 65.92 40.44
N LEU A 10 10.47 65.76 39.66
CA LEU A 10 10.05 64.50 39.14
C LEU A 10 10.88 64.15 37.86
N VAL A 11 11.74 63.18 37.96
CA VAL A 11 12.44 62.54 36.79
C VAL A 11 11.54 61.48 36.21
N ALA A 12 11.01 61.70 35.04
CA ALA A 12 10.27 60.69 34.27
C ALA A 12 11.27 59.78 33.54
N ILE A 13 11.34 58.54 33.96
CA ILE A 13 12.09 57.49 33.25
C ILE A 13 11.16 56.90 32.19
N ALA A 14 11.39 57.22 30.92
CA ALA A 14 10.75 56.55 29.78
C ALA A 14 11.37 55.17 29.57
N ALA A 15 10.65 54.12 29.97
CA ALA A 15 11.04 52.74 29.65
C ALA A 15 10.70 52.42 28.19
N TRP A 16 11.69 52.23 27.35
CA TRP A 16 11.54 51.66 26.01
C TRP A 16 11.30 50.17 26.14
N LEU A 17 10.04 49.73 25.93
CA LEU A 17 9.72 48.33 25.69
C LEU A 17 10.05 48.02 24.24
N ALA A 18 11.21 47.41 24.02
CA ALA A 18 11.54 46.76 22.75
C ALA A 18 10.64 45.54 22.60
N GLY A 19 9.59 45.65 21.77
CA GLY A 19 8.72 44.53 21.40
C GLY A 19 9.53 43.50 20.59
N VAL A 20 9.83 42.37 21.21
CA VAL A 20 10.31 41.20 20.51
C VAL A 20 9.13 40.62 19.73
N GLN A 21 9.08 40.86 18.42
CA GLN A 21 8.13 40.17 17.55
C GLN A 21 8.56 38.69 17.47
N PRO A 22 7.64 37.72 17.67
CA PRO A 22 7.95 36.32 17.41
C PRO A 22 8.19 36.19 15.92
N GLY A 23 9.45 35.90 15.56
CA GLY A 23 9.81 35.53 14.18
C GLY A 23 8.96 34.37 13.77
N LEU A 24 8.16 34.54 12.73
CA LEU A 24 7.55 33.44 11.99
C LEU A 24 8.71 32.61 11.44
N THR A 25 9.03 31.53 12.12
CA THR A 25 9.91 30.48 11.56
C THR A 25 9.19 29.95 10.33
N GLN A 26 9.61 30.43 9.18
CA GLN A 26 9.26 29.85 7.89
C GLN A 26 9.72 28.40 7.94
N GLN A 27 8.78 27.50 8.11
CA GLN A 27 9.03 26.07 8.07
C GLN A 27 9.58 25.79 6.68
N ALA A 28 10.90 25.60 6.59
CA ALA A 28 11.55 25.24 5.33
C ALA A 28 10.87 23.96 4.85
N SER A 29 10.15 24.06 3.73
CA SER A 29 9.68 22.89 3.02
C SER A 29 10.91 22.05 2.73
N LEU A 30 10.98 20.85 3.32
CA LEU A 30 12.01 19.88 3.00
C LEU A 30 12.04 19.76 1.48
N PRO A 31 13.21 19.78 0.84
CA PRO A 31 13.30 19.59 -0.60
C PRO A 31 12.55 18.29 -0.88
N HIS A 32 11.61 18.33 -1.81
CA HIS A 32 10.97 17.14 -2.34
C HIS A 32 12.11 16.30 -2.92
N ALA A 33 12.55 15.30 -2.17
CA ALA A 33 13.51 14.34 -2.68
C ALA A 33 12.93 13.83 -4.00
N THR A 34 13.70 13.90 -5.08
CA THR A 34 13.30 13.32 -6.36
C THR A 34 12.97 11.86 -6.07
N PRO A 35 11.74 11.39 -6.34
CA PRO A 35 11.38 10.02 -6.01
C PRO A 35 12.40 9.07 -6.63
N GLY A 36 12.97 8.16 -5.84
CA GLY A 36 13.91 7.16 -6.33
C GLY A 36 13.23 6.09 -7.20
N VAL A 37 11.89 6.11 -7.28
CA VAL A 37 11.11 5.23 -8.16
C VAL A 37 11.19 5.75 -9.60
N GLU A 38 11.68 4.89 -10.48
CA GLU A 38 11.79 5.18 -11.91
C GLU A 38 10.55 4.71 -12.68
N ARG A 39 10.06 3.50 -12.36
CA ARG A 39 8.98 2.83 -13.10
C ARG A 39 8.13 1.95 -12.20
N LEU A 40 6.85 1.87 -12.56
CA LEU A 40 5.92 0.89 -12.03
C LEU A 40 5.29 0.13 -13.19
N TYR A 41 5.38 -1.20 -13.16
CA TYR A 41 4.73 -2.11 -14.08
C TYR A 41 3.55 -2.77 -13.39
N VAL A 42 2.43 -2.88 -14.11
CA VAL A 42 1.28 -3.67 -13.69
C VAL A 42 1.44 -5.07 -14.28
N LEU A 43 1.34 -6.09 -13.44
CA LEU A 43 1.43 -7.48 -13.84
C LEU A 43 0.05 -8.13 -13.68
N TYR A 44 -0.33 -8.94 -14.64
CA TYR A 44 -1.53 -9.77 -14.53
C TYR A 44 -1.21 -10.95 -13.61
N CYS A 45 -1.98 -11.10 -12.55
CA CYS A 45 -1.74 -12.14 -11.53
C CYS A 45 -2.89 -13.14 -11.38
N GLY A 46 -3.96 -12.96 -12.16
CA GLY A 46 -5.04 -13.93 -12.25
C GLY A 46 -6.44 -13.31 -12.32
N ASP A 47 -7.43 -14.18 -12.43
CA ASP A 47 -8.86 -13.85 -12.40
C ASP A 47 -9.58 -14.81 -11.43
N ILE A 48 -10.56 -14.30 -10.70
CA ILE A 48 -11.40 -15.07 -9.78
C ILE A 48 -12.84 -14.89 -10.21
N ALA A 49 -13.46 -15.94 -10.78
CA ALA A 49 -14.90 -15.97 -11.05
C ALA A 49 -15.62 -16.35 -9.75
N LEU A 50 -16.39 -15.42 -9.17
CA LEU A 50 -17.07 -15.63 -7.90
C LEU A 50 -18.42 -16.35 -8.09
N ASN A 51 -18.74 -17.28 -7.19
CA ASN A 51 -20.06 -17.88 -7.10
C ASN A 51 -21.11 -16.86 -6.64
N ASP A 52 -20.72 -15.96 -5.72
CA ASP A 52 -21.56 -14.89 -5.21
C ASP A 52 -20.69 -13.66 -4.87
N ALA A 53 -20.97 -12.56 -5.56
CA ALA A 53 -20.28 -11.28 -5.37
C ALA A 53 -20.52 -10.67 -3.99
N SER A 54 -21.61 -11.00 -3.29
CA SER A 54 -21.91 -10.50 -1.94
C SER A 54 -20.83 -10.85 -0.93
N SER A 55 -20.07 -11.93 -1.18
CA SER A 55 -18.96 -12.37 -0.33
C SER A 55 -17.82 -11.33 -0.24
N PHE A 56 -17.69 -10.46 -1.24
CA PHE A 56 -16.63 -9.44 -1.32
C PHE A 56 -17.18 -8.02 -1.43
N THR A 57 -18.40 -7.87 -1.95
CA THR A 57 -19.04 -6.56 -2.16
C THR A 57 -20.39 -6.52 -1.46
N PRO A 58 -20.49 -5.97 -0.23
CA PRO A 58 -21.72 -5.89 0.51
C PRO A 58 -22.82 -5.17 -0.28
N GLY A 59 -23.96 -5.85 -0.44
CA GLY A 59 -25.10 -5.36 -1.23
C GLY A 59 -25.11 -5.80 -2.68
N ALA A 60 -24.05 -6.44 -3.18
CA ALA A 60 -24.10 -7.19 -4.43
C ALA A 60 -24.82 -8.53 -4.25
N SER A 61 -25.15 -9.21 -5.35
CA SER A 61 -25.78 -10.54 -5.33
C SER A 61 -25.47 -11.29 -6.63
N GLY A 62 -25.49 -12.63 -6.54
CA GLY A 62 -25.22 -13.49 -7.68
C GLY A 62 -23.76 -13.53 -8.11
N PRO A 63 -23.46 -14.19 -9.24
CA PRO A 63 -22.10 -14.33 -9.75
C PRO A 63 -21.38 -12.99 -9.95
N GLY A 64 -20.07 -12.99 -9.72
CA GLY A 64 -19.22 -11.80 -9.91
C GLY A 64 -17.83 -12.20 -10.37
N ALA A 65 -16.92 -11.24 -10.39
CA ALA A 65 -15.53 -11.48 -10.71
C ALA A 65 -14.62 -10.50 -9.97
N LEU A 66 -13.42 -10.98 -9.65
CA LEU A 66 -12.30 -10.17 -9.18
C LEU A 66 -11.13 -10.38 -10.15
N SER A 67 -10.40 -9.32 -10.43
CA SER A 67 -9.06 -9.40 -11.03
C SER A 67 -8.02 -9.57 -9.94
N ASP A 68 -6.87 -10.12 -10.27
CA ASP A 68 -5.74 -10.16 -9.37
C ASP A 68 -4.54 -9.47 -10.04
N THR A 69 -3.98 -8.48 -9.36
CA THR A 69 -2.99 -7.58 -9.92
C THR A 69 -1.79 -7.46 -9.00
N CYS A 70 -0.59 -7.73 -9.55
CA CYS A 70 0.68 -7.49 -8.87
C CYS A 70 1.37 -6.26 -9.47
N TYR A 71 2.34 -5.71 -8.75
CA TYR A 71 3.08 -4.55 -9.23
C TYR A 71 4.57 -4.75 -9.07
N LEU A 72 5.32 -4.39 -10.13
CA LEU A 72 6.77 -4.43 -10.10
C LEU A 72 7.30 -2.99 -10.17
N ILE A 73 8.12 -2.62 -9.19
CA ILE A 73 8.58 -1.25 -9.00
C ILE A 73 10.11 -1.23 -9.14
N LYS A 74 10.61 -0.35 -10.02
CA LYS A 74 12.03 -0.05 -10.15
C LYS A 74 12.39 1.15 -9.31
N HIS A 75 13.29 0.95 -8.34
CA HIS A 75 13.84 2.00 -7.49
C HIS A 75 15.37 1.95 -7.55
N ALA A 76 15.99 2.91 -8.20
CA ALA A 76 17.44 2.94 -8.43
C ALA A 76 17.96 1.57 -8.93
N GLN A 77 18.78 0.86 -8.16
CA GLN A 77 19.29 -0.47 -8.54
C GLN A 77 18.36 -1.62 -8.15
N ASP A 78 17.37 -1.36 -7.31
CA ASP A 78 16.53 -2.39 -6.71
C ASP A 78 15.22 -2.62 -7.47
N TRP A 79 14.73 -3.86 -7.41
CA TRP A 79 13.39 -4.24 -7.82
C TRP A 79 12.57 -4.64 -6.60
N VAL A 80 11.37 -4.05 -6.48
CA VAL A 80 10.37 -4.40 -5.49
C VAL A 80 9.20 -5.05 -6.21
N LEU A 81 8.85 -6.26 -5.81
CA LEU A 81 7.62 -6.91 -6.25
C LEU A 81 6.57 -6.76 -5.14
N TRP A 82 5.43 -6.20 -5.48
CA TRP A 82 4.27 -6.10 -4.59
C TRP A 82 3.26 -7.17 -4.94
N ASP A 83 3.04 -8.08 -3.99
CA ASP A 83 2.28 -9.32 -4.09
C ASP A 83 2.80 -10.27 -5.18
N THR A 84 2.36 -11.51 -5.14
CA THR A 84 2.80 -12.55 -6.08
C THR A 84 1.63 -13.26 -6.77
N GLY A 85 0.42 -12.82 -6.50
CA GLY A 85 -0.77 -13.30 -7.18
C GLY A 85 -1.14 -14.75 -6.94
N LEU A 86 -2.04 -15.22 -7.78
CA LEU A 86 -2.43 -16.62 -7.87
C LEU A 86 -1.27 -17.50 -8.33
N PRO A 87 -1.21 -18.79 -7.91
CA PRO A 87 -0.14 -19.69 -8.29
C PRO A 87 0.04 -19.84 -9.81
N ASP A 88 1.27 -19.75 -10.30
CA ASP A 88 1.63 -19.94 -11.72
C ASP A 88 1.18 -21.32 -12.27
N SER A 89 1.02 -22.32 -11.41
CA SER A 89 0.52 -23.64 -11.78
C SER A 89 -0.89 -23.62 -12.38
N LEU A 90 -1.69 -22.57 -12.12
CA LEU A 90 -3.03 -22.42 -12.69
C LEU A 90 -3.03 -22.28 -14.21
N VAL A 91 -1.95 -21.79 -14.81
CA VAL A 91 -1.83 -21.70 -16.28
C VAL A 91 -1.95 -23.04 -16.96
N ALA A 92 -1.58 -24.14 -16.28
CA ALA A 92 -1.73 -25.51 -16.78
C ALA A 92 -3.12 -26.12 -16.49
N MET A 93 -4.05 -25.36 -15.91
CA MET A 93 -5.39 -25.81 -15.51
C MET A 93 -6.46 -25.05 -16.33
N PRO A 94 -6.86 -25.57 -17.53
CA PRO A 94 -7.80 -24.86 -18.41
C PRO A 94 -9.14 -24.52 -17.77
N ASP A 95 -9.63 -25.41 -16.89
CA ASP A 95 -10.90 -25.23 -16.16
C ASP A 95 -10.71 -24.46 -14.84
N GLY A 96 -9.48 -24.01 -14.55
CA GLY A 96 -9.11 -23.34 -13.31
C GLY A 96 -9.14 -24.24 -12.08
N MET A 97 -8.87 -23.64 -10.92
CA MET A 97 -8.96 -24.29 -9.62
C MET A 97 -10.25 -23.88 -8.93
N LYS A 98 -11.07 -24.84 -8.55
CA LYS A 98 -12.31 -24.60 -7.80
C LYS A 98 -11.98 -24.34 -6.34
N SER A 99 -12.59 -23.28 -5.79
CA SER A 99 -12.56 -22.92 -4.37
C SER A 99 -13.98 -22.71 -3.85
N ASN A 100 -14.13 -22.51 -2.55
CA ASN A 100 -15.43 -22.15 -1.95
C ASN A 100 -15.97 -20.79 -2.45
N ALA A 101 -15.07 -19.86 -2.79
CA ALA A 101 -15.42 -18.54 -3.28
C ALA A 101 -15.80 -18.56 -4.77
N GLY A 102 -15.25 -19.51 -5.55
CA GLY A 102 -15.44 -19.56 -7.00
C GLY A 102 -14.34 -20.31 -7.72
N VAL A 103 -14.06 -19.92 -8.95
CA VAL A 103 -13.03 -20.54 -9.80
C VAL A 103 -11.88 -19.55 -10.01
N TRP A 104 -10.68 -19.99 -9.71
CA TRP A 104 -9.43 -19.25 -9.88
C TRP A 104 -8.76 -19.67 -11.19
N THR A 105 -8.39 -18.71 -12.01
CA THR A 105 -7.74 -18.94 -13.30
C THR A 105 -6.56 -18.02 -13.49
N SER A 106 -5.58 -18.45 -14.27
CA SER A 106 -4.51 -17.60 -14.75
C SER A 106 -4.18 -17.93 -16.20
N LYS A 107 -3.94 -16.92 -17.03
CA LYS A 107 -3.60 -17.04 -18.45
C LYS A 107 -2.10 -16.88 -18.70
N LYS A 108 -1.37 -16.36 -17.73
CA LYS A 108 0.04 -16.00 -17.86
C LYS A 108 0.74 -16.15 -16.51
N THR A 109 1.91 -16.77 -16.51
CA THR A 109 2.68 -16.92 -15.28
C THR A 109 3.32 -15.59 -14.87
N LEU A 110 3.47 -15.36 -13.58
CA LEU A 110 4.24 -14.22 -13.06
C LEU A 110 5.69 -14.26 -13.58
N ILE A 111 6.28 -15.47 -13.59
CA ILE A 111 7.67 -15.66 -14.05
C ILE A 111 7.82 -15.31 -15.53
N SER A 112 6.87 -15.66 -16.40
CA SER A 112 6.95 -15.29 -17.82
C SER A 112 6.89 -13.79 -18.04
N GLN A 113 6.11 -13.07 -17.24
CA GLN A 113 6.02 -11.61 -17.31
C GLN A 113 7.32 -10.93 -16.84
N LEU A 114 7.97 -11.45 -15.80
CA LEU A 114 9.29 -11.00 -15.40
C LEU A 114 10.32 -11.25 -16.50
N ALA A 115 10.29 -12.44 -17.12
CA ALA A 115 11.21 -12.79 -18.22
C ALA A 115 11.04 -11.88 -19.45
N GLU A 116 9.82 -11.46 -19.79
CA GLU A 116 9.56 -10.46 -20.85
C GLU A 116 10.20 -9.09 -20.56
N LEU A 117 10.40 -8.76 -19.29
CA LEU A 117 11.13 -7.56 -18.84
C LEU A 117 12.63 -7.80 -18.70
N GLY A 118 13.13 -8.99 -19.06
CA GLY A 118 14.53 -9.39 -18.93
C GLY A 118 14.95 -9.71 -17.50
N LEU A 119 14.00 -10.01 -16.62
CA LEU A 119 14.22 -10.26 -15.21
C LEU A 119 14.00 -11.74 -14.86
N LYS A 120 14.68 -12.19 -13.82
CA LYS A 120 14.51 -13.50 -13.18
C LYS A 120 14.17 -13.29 -11.70
N PRO A 121 13.62 -14.28 -11.01
CA PRO A 121 13.24 -14.17 -9.60
C PRO A 121 14.35 -13.66 -8.68
N SER A 122 15.62 -14.02 -8.96
CA SER A 122 16.77 -13.58 -8.17
C SER A 122 17.12 -12.09 -8.32
N ASP A 123 16.53 -11.39 -9.29
CA ASP A 123 16.71 -9.94 -9.46
C ASP A 123 15.76 -9.12 -8.57
N ILE A 124 14.76 -9.78 -7.99
CA ILE A 124 13.82 -9.17 -7.05
C ILE A 124 14.50 -9.07 -5.69
N ARG A 125 14.83 -7.85 -5.26
CA ARG A 125 15.45 -7.59 -3.97
C ARG A 125 14.46 -7.61 -2.82
N TYR A 126 13.32 -6.98 -3.01
CA TYR A 126 12.26 -6.90 -2.01
C TYR A 126 10.98 -7.52 -2.55
N LEU A 127 10.39 -8.39 -1.74
CA LEU A 127 9.07 -8.94 -1.96
C LEU A 127 8.16 -8.37 -0.88
N ALA A 128 7.44 -7.31 -1.20
CA ALA A 128 6.49 -6.68 -0.29
C ALA A 128 5.10 -7.27 -0.49
N LEU A 129 4.46 -7.68 0.58
CA LEU A 129 3.14 -8.30 0.54
C LEU A 129 2.10 -7.39 1.20
N SER A 130 0.96 -7.24 0.55
CA SER A 130 -0.20 -6.59 1.18
C SER A 130 -0.66 -7.38 2.40
N HIS A 131 -0.77 -8.69 2.23
CA HIS A 131 -1.12 -9.66 3.27
C HIS A 131 -0.84 -11.09 2.78
N SER A 132 -1.26 -12.12 3.54
CA SER A 132 -0.85 -13.50 3.30
C SER A 132 -1.97 -14.43 2.80
N HIS A 133 -3.05 -13.89 2.20
CA HIS A 133 -4.05 -14.73 1.54
C HIS A 133 -3.49 -15.38 0.26
N PRO A 134 -4.05 -16.55 -0.15
CA PRO A 134 -3.45 -17.37 -1.20
C PRO A 134 -3.29 -16.69 -2.56
N ASP A 135 -4.16 -15.76 -2.88
CA ASP A 135 -4.15 -14.97 -4.12
C ASP A 135 -3.10 -13.83 -4.13
N HIS A 136 -2.50 -13.53 -2.98
CA HIS A 136 -1.39 -12.55 -2.88
C HIS A 136 -0.03 -13.21 -2.71
N VAL A 137 0.01 -14.48 -2.28
CA VAL A 137 1.25 -15.20 -1.97
C VAL A 137 1.44 -16.48 -2.79
N GLY A 138 0.64 -16.70 -3.84
CA GLY A 138 0.62 -17.94 -4.59
C GLY A 138 1.97 -18.35 -5.19
N ASN A 139 2.82 -17.36 -5.52
CA ASN A 139 4.14 -17.58 -6.07
C ASN A 139 5.29 -17.19 -5.12
N LEU A 140 5.01 -16.95 -3.83
CA LEU A 140 6.01 -16.57 -2.82
C LEU A 140 7.26 -17.46 -2.85
N ASN A 141 7.07 -18.77 -2.99
CA ASN A 141 8.16 -19.75 -2.99
C ASN A 141 9.13 -19.64 -4.18
N LEU A 142 8.76 -18.91 -5.23
CA LEU A 142 9.62 -18.66 -6.38
C LEU A 142 10.68 -17.58 -6.12
N PHE A 143 10.57 -16.83 -5.00
CA PHE A 143 11.45 -15.73 -4.63
C PHE A 143 12.19 -15.97 -3.30
N PRO A 144 12.91 -17.10 -3.12
CA PRO A 144 13.47 -17.48 -1.82
C PRO A 144 14.60 -16.56 -1.35
N GLN A 145 15.20 -15.77 -2.25
CA GLN A 145 16.32 -14.88 -1.97
C GLN A 145 15.87 -13.42 -1.72
N ALA A 146 14.64 -13.07 -2.10
CA ALA A 146 14.10 -11.75 -1.87
C ALA A 146 13.88 -11.49 -0.38
N THR A 147 14.18 -10.28 0.07
CA THR A 147 13.82 -9.85 1.42
C THR A 147 12.31 -9.63 1.48
N LEU A 148 11.63 -10.44 2.28
CA LEU A 148 10.19 -10.29 2.54
C LEU A 148 9.94 -9.00 3.31
N VAL A 149 8.95 -8.20 2.89
CA VAL A 149 8.54 -6.97 3.58
C VAL A 149 7.06 -7.07 3.94
N VAL A 150 6.77 -7.24 5.22
CA VAL A 150 5.43 -7.55 5.72
C VAL A 150 5.25 -6.98 7.13
N GLN A 151 4.01 -6.69 7.54
CA GLN A 151 3.76 -6.33 8.93
C GLN A 151 4.04 -7.51 9.86
N LYS A 152 4.59 -7.23 11.04
CA LYS A 152 4.89 -8.26 12.04
C LYS A 152 3.65 -9.06 12.42
N ALA A 153 2.50 -8.39 12.57
CA ALA A 153 1.23 -9.04 12.89
C ALA A 153 0.80 -10.04 11.80
N GLU A 154 1.09 -9.76 10.52
CA GLU A 154 0.83 -10.68 9.41
C GLU A 154 1.80 -11.85 9.40
N TYR A 155 3.08 -11.57 9.63
CA TYR A 155 4.11 -12.60 9.67
C TYR A 155 3.88 -13.63 10.77
N ASP A 156 3.42 -13.18 11.93
CA ASP A 156 3.17 -14.03 13.10
C ASP A 156 1.78 -14.70 13.04
N TRP A 157 0.92 -14.25 12.13
CA TRP A 157 -0.43 -14.79 12.02
C TRP A 157 -0.44 -16.19 11.40
N VAL A 158 -1.03 -17.12 12.13
CA VAL A 158 -1.30 -18.47 11.62
C VAL A 158 -2.69 -18.48 10.99
N GLN A 159 -2.73 -18.53 9.68
CA GLN A 159 -4.01 -18.54 8.96
C GLN A 159 -4.84 -19.79 9.28
N PRO A 160 -6.14 -19.63 9.51
CA PRO A 160 -7.02 -20.75 9.77
C PRO A 160 -7.23 -21.67 8.53
N PHE A 161 -6.85 -21.19 7.33
CA PHE A 161 -7.06 -21.88 6.05
C PHE A 161 -5.82 -22.59 5.52
N GLY A 162 -4.70 -22.58 6.26
CA GLY A 162 -3.47 -23.24 5.82
C GLY A 162 -2.81 -22.59 4.62
N GLY A 163 -2.59 -21.29 4.65
CA GLY A 163 -1.81 -20.56 3.64
C GLY A 163 -0.31 -20.88 3.66
N PRO A 164 0.47 -20.41 2.67
CA PRO A 164 1.90 -20.57 2.65
C PRO A 164 2.48 -19.92 3.90
N ARG A 165 3.25 -20.72 4.65
CA ARG A 165 3.98 -20.22 5.81
C ARG A 165 5.23 -19.53 5.31
N PHE A 166 5.52 -18.35 5.85
CA PHE A 166 6.80 -17.71 5.62
C PHE A 166 7.92 -18.62 6.13
N LYS A 167 8.96 -18.79 5.31
CA LYS A 167 10.10 -19.62 5.70
C LYS A 167 10.98 -18.85 6.67
N PRO A 168 11.33 -19.41 7.83
CA PRO A 168 12.15 -18.71 8.82
C PRO A 168 13.53 -18.28 8.29
N GLU A 169 14.08 -19.02 7.32
CA GLU A 169 15.35 -18.74 6.66
C GLU A 169 15.30 -17.60 5.64
N GLN A 170 14.11 -17.22 5.16
CA GLN A 170 13.97 -16.10 4.23
C GLN A 170 14.19 -14.78 4.97
N PRO A 171 15.08 -13.90 4.48
CA PRO A 171 15.26 -12.58 5.07
C PRO A 171 13.93 -11.83 5.12
N ALA A 172 13.62 -11.18 6.25
CA ALA A 172 12.35 -10.46 6.40
C ALA A 172 12.52 -9.14 7.16
N ILE A 173 11.87 -8.10 6.63
CA ILE A 173 11.59 -6.84 7.33
C ILE A 173 10.15 -6.96 7.86
N LYS A 174 10.02 -7.09 9.18
CA LYS A 174 8.75 -7.17 9.89
C LYS A 174 8.41 -5.77 10.38
N ALA A 175 7.62 -5.03 9.62
CA ALA A 175 7.23 -3.66 9.95
C ALA A 175 6.21 -3.66 11.11
N GLU A 176 6.25 -2.62 11.92
CA GLU A 176 5.23 -2.29 12.92
C GLU A 176 4.71 -0.88 12.64
N GLY A 177 3.55 -0.77 11.98
CA GLY A 177 3.02 0.49 11.47
C GLY A 177 3.56 0.84 10.08
N ASP A 178 3.55 2.14 9.75
CA ASP A 178 4.04 2.60 8.45
C ASP A 178 5.54 2.44 8.30
N ARG A 179 5.95 2.11 7.08
CA ARG A 179 7.36 1.89 6.78
C ARG A 179 7.72 2.50 5.43
N ASP A 180 8.56 3.51 5.43
CA ASP A 180 9.28 3.95 4.24
C ASP A 180 10.39 2.94 3.94
N LEU A 181 10.27 2.26 2.79
CA LEU A 181 11.17 1.15 2.44
C LEU A 181 12.60 1.63 2.17
N PHE A 182 12.73 2.79 1.54
CA PHE A 182 14.03 3.34 1.12
C PHE A 182 14.45 4.59 1.92
N GLY A 183 13.54 5.16 2.72
CA GLY A 183 13.80 6.36 3.51
C GLY A 183 13.72 7.67 2.71
N ASP A 184 13.22 7.63 1.47
CA ASP A 184 13.08 8.78 0.58
C ASP A 184 11.61 9.18 0.31
N GLY A 185 10.67 8.48 0.94
CA GLY A 185 9.23 8.71 0.80
C GLY A 185 8.63 8.20 -0.49
N SER A 186 9.39 7.53 -1.36
CA SER A 186 8.91 7.12 -2.68
C SER A 186 8.13 5.79 -2.66
N VAL A 187 8.45 4.88 -1.73
CA VAL A 187 7.77 3.58 -1.55
C VAL A 187 7.48 3.40 -0.07
N VAL A 188 6.23 3.62 0.33
CA VAL A 188 5.83 3.61 1.73
C VAL A 188 4.72 2.59 1.96
N LEU A 189 5.00 1.60 2.83
CA LEU A 189 3.99 0.69 3.34
C LEU A 189 3.12 1.42 4.35
N ILE A 190 1.83 1.39 4.16
CA ILE A 190 0.84 2.01 5.04
C ILE A 190 0.10 0.90 5.77
N SER A 191 0.23 0.85 7.08
CA SER A 191 -0.47 -0.16 7.89
C SER A 191 -1.98 0.05 7.85
N THR A 192 -2.72 -0.95 7.36
CA THR A 192 -4.18 -0.94 7.19
C THR A 192 -4.80 -2.26 7.68
N PRO A 193 -4.64 -2.59 8.98
CA PRO A 193 -5.14 -3.85 9.53
C PRO A 193 -6.66 -3.94 9.44
N GLY A 194 -7.18 -5.18 9.43
CA GLY A 194 -8.61 -5.45 9.49
C GLY A 194 -9.07 -6.52 8.53
N HIS A 195 -8.67 -6.47 7.25
CA HIS A 195 -8.87 -7.58 6.32
C HIS A 195 -8.08 -8.82 6.78
N SER A 196 -6.84 -8.62 7.11
CA SER A 196 -5.99 -9.51 7.93
C SER A 196 -5.36 -8.73 9.08
N PRO A 197 -4.75 -9.39 10.10
CA PRO A 197 -4.18 -8.69 11.26
C PRO A 197 -3.08 -7.70 10.91
N GLY A 198 -2.32 -7.98 9.87
CA GLY A 198 -1.19 -7.18 9.43
C GLY A 198 -1.31 -6.70 7.99
N HIS A 199 -2.52 -6.52 7.49
CA HIS A 199 -2.72 -5.97 6.15
C HIS A 199 -2.07 -4.59 6.02
N GLN A 200 -1.51 -4.32 4.84
CA GLN A 200 -0.92 -3.03 4.48
C GLN A 200 -1.24 -2.65 3.04
N CYS A 201 -1.36 -1.35 2.78
CA CYS A 201 -1.39 -0.75 1.45
C CYS A 201 0.00 -0.28 1.04
N LEU A 202 0.21 0.03 -0.24
CA LEU A 202 1.47 0.59 -0.73
C LEU A 202 1.25 1.96 -1.38
N LEU A 203 1.89 2.98 -0.82
CA LEU A 203 1.98 4.29 -1.45
C LEU A 203 3.26 4.35 -2.28
N VAL A 204 3.11 4.60 -3.60
CA VAL A 204 4.22 4.74 -4.55
C VAL A 204 4.17 6.13 -5.16
N ARG A 205 5.30 6.84 -5.18
CA ARG A 205 5.42 8.16 -5.81
C ARG A 205 6.25 8.07 -7.08
N LEU A 206 5.61 8.34 -8.18
CA LEU A 206 6.20 8.30 -9.52
C LEU A 206 6.47 9.72 -10.03
N PRO A 207 7.54 9.96 -10.80
CA PRO A 207 7.95 11.31 -11.19
C PRO A 207 6.96 12.01 -12.14
N LYS A 208 6.26 11.27 -12.99
CA LYS A 208 5.30 11.83 -13.97
C LYS A 208 3.84 11.48 -13.65
N THR A 209 3.60 10.27 -13.19
CA THR A 209 2.24 9.79 -12.87
C THR A 209 1.71 10.39 -11.57
N GLY A 210 2.61 10.80 -10.66
CA GLY A 210 2.28 11.26 -9.32
C GLY A 210 2.18 10.10 -8.34
N ALA A 211 1.47 10.31 -7.23
CA ALA A 211 1.34 9.32 -6.18
C ALA A 211 0.19 8.33 -6.46
N LEU A 212 0.43 7.06 -6.20
CA LEU A 212 -0.53 5.96 -6.30
C LEU A 212 -0.63 5.27 -4.93
N LEU A 213 -1.84 4.98 -4.47
CA LEU A 213 -2.10 4.13 -3.32
C LEU A 213 -2.68 2.80 -3.81
N LEU A 214 -1.89 1.73 -3.71
CA LEU A 214 -2.30 0.36 -4.05
C LEU A 214 -2.99 -0.23 -2.83
N SER A 215 -4.27 -0.58 -2.97
CA SER A 215 -5.13 -0.89 -1.83
C SER A 215 -4.84 -2.22 -1.15
N GLY A 216 -4.24 -3.20 -1.84
CA GLY A 216 -4.41 -4.59 -1.43
C GLY A 216 -5.91 -4.88 -1.21
N ASP A 217 -6.22 -5.69 -0.21
CA ASP A 217 -7.58 -6.09 0.14
C ASP A 217 -8.25 -5.26 1.25
N ALA A 218 -7.64 -4.12 1.62
CA ALA A 218 -8.38 -3.14 2.41
C ALA A 218 -9.66 -2.71 1.67
N VAL A 219 -9.61 -2.74 0.32
CA VAL A 219 -10.73 -2.48 -0.60
C VAL A 219 -10.68 -3.48 -1.74
N HIS A 220 -11.73 -4.28 -1.94
CA HIS A 220 -11.81 -5.24 -3.05
C HIS A 220 -12.40 -4.62 -4.32
N THR A 221 -13.39 -3.76 -4.20
CA THR A 221 -14.09 -3.16 -5.33
C THR A 221 -14.31 -1.66 -5.14
N ARG A 222 -14.54 -0.95 -6.24
CA ARG A 222 -14.91 0.47 -6.20
C ARG A 222 -16.17 0.70 -5.40
N ALA A 223 -17.14 -0.21 -5.49
CA ALA A 223 -18.39 -0.16 -4.73
C ALA A 223 -18.15 -0.25 -3.20
N ASN A 224 -17.15 -1.03 -2.75
CA ASN A 224 -16.76 -1.06 -1.34
C ASN A 224 -16.23 0.30 -0.88
N TRP A 225 -15.36 0.91 -1.69
CA TRP A 225 -14.79 2.22 -1.39
C TRP A 225 -15.86 3.31 -1.32
N ASP A 226 -16.68 3.41 -2.37
CA ASP A 226 -17.68 4.48 -2.51
C ASP A 226 -18.80 4.38 -1.45
N SER A 227 -19.13 3.17 -1.01
CA SER A 227 -20.14 2.94 0.03
C SER A 227 -19.56 2.91 1.45
N HIS A 228 -18.22 3.01 1.61
CA HIS A 228 -17.53 2.83 2.89
C HIS A 228 -17.92 1.52 3.59
N ARG A 229 -17.90 0.40 2.86
CA ARG A 229 -18.25 -0.93 3.35
C ARG A 229 -17.13 -1.92 3.13
N VAL A 230 -17.07 -2.91 3.99
CA VAL A 230 -16.10 -4.00 3.94
C VAL A 230 -16.83 -5.35 4.02
N PRO A 231 -16.25 -6.43 3.45
CA PRO A 231 -16.81 -7.77 3.56
C PRO A 231 -16.95 -8.23 5.01
N GLU A 232 -17.99 -9.05 5.29
CA GLU A 232 -18.19 -9.62 6.64
C GLU A 232 -17.07 -10.60 7.04
N ARG A 233 -16.39 -11.21 6.07
CA ARG A 233 -15.32 -12.19 6.28
C ARG A 233 -13.96 -11.60 6.63
N ASN A 234 -13.87 -10.29 6.89
CA ASN A 234 -12.64 -9.67 7.35
C ASN A 234 -12.26 -10.18 8.75
N PHE A 235 -10.97 -10.19 9.04
CA PHE A 235 -10.45 -10.54 10.37
C PHE A 235 -11.07 -9.66 11.46
N ASN A 236 -11.17 -8.34 11.19
CA ASN A 236 -11.79 -7.38 12.10
C ASN A 236 -12.45 -6.23 11.31
N MET A 237 -13.78 -6.21 11.26
CA MET A 237 -14.54 -5.20 10.51
C MET A 237 -14.32 -3.77 11.01
N ALA A 238 -14.22 -3.57 12.32
CA ALA A 238 -14.02 -2.23 12.89
C ALA A 238 -12.64 -1.67 12.50
N GLN A 239 -11.60 -2.52 12.53
CA GLN A 239 -10.27 -2.13 12.05
C GLN A 239 -10.28 -1.89 10.53
N SER A 240 -10.99 -2.70 9.75
CA SER A 240 -11.11 -2.49 8.30
C SER A 240 -11.75 -1.14 7.97
N LEU A 241 -12.83 -0.75 8.66
CA LEU A 241 -13.45 0.56 8.47
C LEU A 241 -12.50 1.71 8.86
N ALA A 242 -11.81 1.60 9.99
CA ALA A 242 -10.80 2.57 10.38
C ALA A 242 -9.64 2.64 9.37
N SER A 243 -9.31 1.53 8.73
CA SER A 243 -8.31 1.49 7.65
C SER A 243 -8.79 2.21 6.39
N LEU A 244 -10.09 2.14 6.03
CA LEU A 244 -10.66 2.95 4.95
C LEU A 244 -10.54 4.45 5.25
N ASP A 245 -10.86 4.88 6.48
CA ASP A 245 -10.71 6.28 6.91
C ASP A 245 -9.25 6.73 6.82
N ARG A 246 -8.32 5.86 7.23
CA ARG A 246 -6.89 6.13 7.12
C ARG A 246 -6.45 6.25 5.66
N MET A 247 -6.90 5.35 4.78
CA MET A 247 -6.60 5.43 3.35
C MET A 247 -7.12 6.74 2.74
N ALA A 248 -8.32 7.19 3.13
CA ALA A 248 -8.86 8.47 2.68
C ALA A 248 -7.97 9.66 3.11
N ALA A 249 -7.45 9.65 4.33
CA ALA A 249 -6.50 10.65 4.79
C ALA A 249 -5.19 10.60 3.97
N VAL A 250 -4.61 9.41 3.77
CA VAL A 250 -3.38 9.23 2.96
C VAL A 250 -3.57 9.72 1.53
N LEU A 251 -4.70 9.39 0.88
CA LEU A 251 -5.02 9.85 -0.48
C LEU A 251 -5.06 11.37 -0.55
N LYS A 252 -5.73 12.01 0.40
CA LYS A 252 -5.83 13.47 0.49
C LYS A 252 -4.46 14.12 0.72
N ASP A 253 -3.71 13.64 1.72
CA ASP A 253 -2.46 14.28 2.13
C ASP A 253 -1.33 14.09 1.10
N SER A 254 -1.35 12.98 0.36
CA SER A 254 -0.37 12.68 -0.68
C SER A 254 -0.82 13.08 -2.09
N ASN A 255 -2.06 13.52 -2.28
CA ASN A 255 -2.71 13.72 -3.58
C ASN A 255 -2.60 12.46 -4.47
N ALA A 256 -2.72 11.27 -3.84
CA ALA A 256 -2.57 10.01 -4.54
C ALA A 256 -3.87 9.56 -5.22
N GLN A 257 -3.73 8.80 -6.31
CA GLN A 257 -4.82 8.06 -6.93
C GLN A 257 -4.96 6.70 -6.25
N LEU A 258 -6.19 6.30 -5.91
CA LEU A 258 -6.49 4.96 -5.40
C LEU A 258 -6.54 3.95 -6.55
N TRP A 259 -5.71 2.92 -6.47
CA TRP A 259 -5.74 1.75 -7.35
C TRP A 259 -6.17 0.52 -6.56
N ILE A 260 -7.27 -0.09 -7.00
CA ILE A 260 -7.88 -1.25 -6.36
C ILE A 260 -7.45 -2.51 -7.11
N GLY A 261 -6.79 -3.43 -6.40
CA GLY A 261 -6.15 -4.61 -7.01
C GLY A 261 -7.15 -5.60 -7.61
N HIS A 262 -8.33 -5.72 -7.01
CA HIS A 262 -9.36 -6.67 -7.41
C HIS A 262 -10.49 -6.09 -8.28
N GLU A 263 -10.44 -4.78 -8.60
CA GLU A 263 -11.50 -4.12 -9.37
C GLU A 263 -11.41 -4.45 -10.86
N THR A 264 -12.29 -5.31 -11.34
CA THR A 264 -12.31 -5.76 -12.73
C THR A 264 -12.59 -4.64 -13.74
N ALA A 265 -13.36 -3.63 -13.36
CA ALA A 265 -13.66 -2.48 -14.21
C ALA A 265 -12.41 -1.60 -14.45
N GLU A 266 -11.39 -1.67 -13.60
CA GLU A 266 -10.15 -0.92 -13.76
C GLU A 266 -9.13 -1.65 -14.65
N VAL A 267 -9.27 -2.95 -14.89
CA VAL A 267 -8.35 -3.75 -15.72
C VAL A 267 -8.12 -3.13 -17.11
N PRO A 268 -9.15 -2.78 -17.90
CA PRO A 268 -8.95 -2.20 -19.22
C PRO A 268 -8.37 -0.77 -19.19
N LEU A 269 -8.36 -0.12 -18.03
CA LEU A 269 -7.82 1.21 -17.85
C LEU A 269 -6.32 1.20 -17.51
N ARG A 270 -5.77 0.04 -17.18
CA ARG A 270 -4.36 -0.12 -16.81
C ARG A 270 -3.49 -0.49 -18.01
N ARG A 271 -2.27 0.06 -18.02
CA ARG A 271 -1.22 -0.38 -18.95
C ARG A 271 -0.44 -1.50 -18.30
N TYR A 272 -0.59 -2.70 -18.81
CA TYR A 272 0.15 -3.88 -18.34
C TYR A 272 1.56 -3.96 -18.93
N ALA A 273 2.45 -4.68 -18.24
CA ALA A 273 3.78 -4.96 -18.74
C ALA A 273 3.74 -5.54 -20.17
N PRO A 274 4.68 -5.14 -21.07
CA PRO A 274 5.91 -4.37 -20.81
C PRO A 274 5.74 -2.84 -20.73
N ALA A 275 4.54 -2.30 -20.89
CA ALA A 275 4.29 -0.89 -20.67
C ALA A 275 4.38 -0.56 -19.16
N TYR A 276 4.72 0.69 -18.82
CA TYR A 276 4.95 1.11 -17.43
C TYR A 276 4.43 2.53 -17.18
N TYR A 277 4.41 2.88 -15.91
CA TYR A 277 4.15 4.22 -15.38
C TYR A 277 5.45 4.79 -14.80
N GLU A 278 5.67 6.09 -15.01
CA GLU A 278 6.80 6.87 -14.49
C GLU A 278 6.36 8.21 -13.91
#